data_ed3c32bc7ba43badbdb8dea885e0bba2
#
_entry.id   ed3c32bc7ba43badbdb8dea885e0bba2
#
_cell.length_a   1.000
_cell.length_b   1.000
_cell.length_c   1.000
_cell.angle_alpha   90.00
_cell.angle_beta   90.00
_cell.angle_gamma   90.00
#
_symmetry.space_group_name_H-M   'P 1'
#
loop_
_entity.id
_entity.type
_entity.pdbx_description
1 polymer ?
#
loop_
_entity_poly.entity_id
_entity_poly.type
_entity_poly.pdbx_seq_one_letter_code
_entity_poly.pdbx_strand_id
1 'polypeptide(L)'
;MIGYLRNIEFVDPWLLFLGLVPIGWYAWKFFSRRNSDTTFTLSSSESIESSFSIRGRLSWLPDVLRVLGLVFLVIALARPQLTLKEEEVKAEGIDIMLAIDLSSSMLAKDFEPDRLEVSKEVAIDFVKKRPYDRMGLAVFAGEAFTQCPLTTDQTILTDFLETLAVGTLADGTAIGMGLATAINRLKDSESKSKIVILLTDGVNNTGYIDPETASQIAEEYEVKVYTIGVGSEGNALTPVNRRSNGQYVFRMARVQIDEELLKEISRNTGGRYFRATDRDDLENIYAEIDRLEKTEIEVNVFKRYEDEFRNFL
;
A
#
# COMPACT_ATOMS: atom_id res chain seq x y z
N MET A 1 -13.03 24.79 17.28
CA MET A 1 -12.02 25.35 18.17
C MET A 1 -11.54 24.38 19.26
N ILE A 2 -12.41 23.64 19.96
CA ILE A 2 -12.03 22.68 21.01
C ILE A 2 -11.23 21.48 20.48
N GLY A 3 -11.47 21.01 19.24
CA GLY A 3 -10.72 19.91 18.63
C GLY A 3 -9.29 20.28 18.23
N TYR A 4 -9.02 21.54 17.92
CA TYR A 4 -7.71 22.06 17.54
C TYR A 4 -6.70 22.02 18.69
N LEU A 5 -7.14 22.35 19.91
CA LEU A 5 -6.30 22.37 21.11
C LEU A 5 -5.90 20.97 21.61
N ARG A 6 -6.60 19.92 21.17
CA ARG A 6 -6.39 18.55 21.64
C ARG A 6 -5.19 17.86 20.97
N ASN A 7 -4.72 18.40 19.85
CA ASN A 7 -3.62 17.80 19.04
C ASN A 7 -2.32 18.62 19.14
N ILE A 8 -2.23 19.57 20.12
CA ILE A 8 -1.00 20.33 20.34
C ILE A 8 -0.08 19.53 21.27
N GLU A 9 1.09 19.18 20.78
CA GLU A 9 2.19 18.62 21.58
C GLU A 9 3.26 19.71 21.77
N PHE A 10 3.82 19.81 22.98
CA PHE A 10 4.91 20.73 23.25
C PHE A 10 6.24 19.99 23.16
N VAL A 11 7.20 20.57 22.43
CA VAL A 11 8.55 19.99 22.33
C VAL A 11 9.26 20.02 23.67
N ASP A 12 9.17 21.18 24.36
CA ASP A 12 9.81 21.41 25.64
C ASP A 12 8.79 21.74 26.74
N PRO A 13 7.97 20.78 27.21
CA PRO A 13 6.90 21.05 28.18
C PRO A 13 7.41 21.55 29.53
N TRP A 14 8.66 21.27 29.89
CA TRP A 14 9.30 21.74 31.12
C TRP A 14 9.47 23.27 31.14
N LEU A 15 9.57 23.93 29.95
CA LEU A 15 9.64 25.39 29.85
C LEU A 15 8.36 26.08 30.34
N LEU A 16 7.23 25.40 30.32
CA LEU A 16 5.97 25.95 30.84
C LEU A 16 6.07 26.30 32.34
N PHE A 17 6.92 25.63 33.12
CA PHE A 17 7.16 25.98 34.52
C PHE A 17 7.80 27.36 34.68
N LEU A 18 8.55 27.88 33.69
CA LEU A 18 9.06 29.24 33.70
C LEU A 18 7.92 30.28 33.72
N GLY A 19 6.73 29.95 33.23
CA GLY A 19 5.55 30.82 33.30
C GLY A 19 5.06 31.09 34.72
N LEU A 20 5.42 30.26 35.69
CA LEU A 20 5.11 30.51 37.12
C LEU A 20 5.91 31.67 37.70
N VAL A 21 7.08 32.02 37.13
CA VAL A 21 7.94 33.10 37.62
C VAL A 21 7.28 34.48 37.51
N PRO A 22 6.79 34.91 36.32
CA PRO A 22 6.09 36.20 36.20
C PRO A 22 4.78 36.24 36.98
N ILE A 23 4.06 35.11 37.09
CA ILE A 23 2.84 35.03 37.90
C ILE A 23 3.15 35.18 39.39
N GLY A 24 4.16 34.47 39.89
CA GLY A 24 4.62 34.56 41.27
C GLY A 24 5.13 35.95 41.62
N TRP A 25 5.90 36.58 40.70
CA TRP A 25 6.38 37.95 40.87
C TRP A 25 5.23 38.97 40.95
N TYR A 26 4.21 38.81 40.12
CA TYR A 26 3.02 39.68 40.15
C TYR A 26 2.21 39.47 41.42
N ALA A 27 2.00 38.22 41.83
CA ALA A 27 1.33 37.90 43.07
C ALA A 27 2.06 38.52 44.29
N TRP A 28 3.40 38.35 44.35
CA TRP A 28 4.22 38.96 45.41
C TRP A 28 4.10 40.49 45.39
N LYS A 29 4.18 41.14 44.23
CA LYS A 29 4.02 42.59 44.08
C LYS A 29 2.62 43.05 44.52
N PHE A 30 1.58 42.27 44.20
CA PHE A 30 0.21 42.58 44.62
C PHE A 30 0.03 42.51 46.15
N PHE A 31 0.58 41.50 46.80
CA PHE A 31 0.52 41.35 48.24
C PHE A 31 1.42 42.36 48.94
N SER A 32 2.60 42.68 48.39
CA SER A 32 3.54 43.64 48.96
C SER A 32 3.05 45.09 48.88
N ARG A 33 2.35 45.46 47.78
CA ARG A 33 1.71 46.78 47.62
C ARG A 33 0.65 47.06 48.70
N ARG A 34 0.02 46.03 49.24
CA ARG A 34 -1.00 46.15 50.28
C ARG A 34 -0.39 46.57 51.64
N ASN A 35 0.93 46.43 51.80
CA ASN A 35 1.65 46.75 53.01
C ASN A 35 2.53 48.01 52.88
N SER A 36 2.58 48.68 51.74
CA SER A 36 3.44 49.85 51.52
C SER A 36 2.57 51.04 51.10
N ASP A 37 1.82 51.53 52.06
CA ASP A 37 1.22 52.87 51.97
C ASP A 37 2.35 53.91 52.17
N THR A 38 2.94 54.34 51.03
CA THR A 38 3.79 55.54 51.03
C THR A 38 2.89 56.78 51.30
N THR A 39 2.75 57.16 52.53
CA THR A 39 2.01 58.37 52.90
C THR A 39 2.92 59.57 52.64
N PHE A 40 2.57 60.35 51.61
CA PHE A 40 3.11 61.72 51.47
C PHE A 40 2.32 62.65 52.35
N THR A 41 2.97 63.22 53.36
CA THR A 41 2.37 64.27 54.16
C THR A 41 2.45 65.58 53.40
N LEU A 42 1.30 66.02 52.86
CA LEU A 42 1.09 67.32 52.24
C LEU A 42 0.56 68.28 53.30
N SER A 43 1.16 69.45 53.42
CA SER A 43 0.84 70.44 54.44
C SER A 43 -0.45 71.26 54.20
N SER A 44 -1.13 71.09 53.11
CA SER A 44 -2.49 71.58 52.85
C SER A 44 -3.22 70.72 51.82
N SER A 45 -4.38 70.20 52.19
CA SER A 45 -5.21 69.33 51.36
C SER A 45 -6.49 70.04 50.78
N GLU A 46 -6.60 71.35 50.97
CA GLU A 46 -7.84 72.06 50.61
C GLU A 46 -8.11 72.27 49.13
N SER A 47 -7.17 71.90 48.24
CA SER A 47 -7.29 72.12 46.82
C SER A 47 -7.28 70.85 45.95
N ILE A 48 -7.32 69.66 46.54
CA ILE A 48 -7.37 68.42 45.74
C ILE A 48 -8.80 67.92 45.66
N GLU A 49 -9.57 68.49 44.72
CA GLU A 49 -10.78 67.83 44.28
C GLU A 49 -10.43 66.44 43.76
N SER A 50 -11.03 65.42 44.34
CA SER A 50 -10.92 64.06 43.90
C SER A 50 -11.49 63.89 42.51
N SER A 51 -10.75 64.35 41.47
CA SER A 51 -11.12 64.09 40.07
C SER A 51 -11.05 62.58 39.82
N PHE A 52 -12.16 62.00 39.45
CA PHE A 52 -12.27 60.62 39.05
C PHE A 52 -11.39 60.41 37.82
N SER A 53 -10.11 60.05 38.02
CA SER A 53 -9.17 59.82 36.93
C SER A 53 -9.30 58.36 36.46
N ILE A 54 -9.74 58.17 35.26
CA ILE A 54 -9.77 56.86 34.58
C ILE A 54 -8.35 56.22 34.58
N ARG A 55 -7.28 57.05 34.50
CA ARG A 55 -5.88 56.59 34.56
C ARG A 55 -5.54 55.93 35.90
N GLY A 56 -6.05 56.44 37.03
CA GLY A 56 -5.85 55.85 38.34
C GLY A 56 -6.52 54.48 38.46
N ARG A 57 -7.70 54.32 37.86
CA ARG A 57 -8.45 53.08 37.89
C ARG A 57 -7.86 52.01 36.97
N LEU A 58 -7.14 52.40 35.90
CA LEU A 58 -6.47 51.52 34.97
C LEU A 58 -4.99 51.31 35.27
N SER A 59 -4.45 51.75 36.40
CA SER A 59 -3.04 51.67 36.77
C SER A 59 -2.51 50.21 36.89
N TRP A 60 -3.40 49.25 37.07
CA TRP A 60 -3.05 47.81 37.13
C TRP A 60 -2.90 47.17 35.73
N LEU A 61 -3.51 47.78 34.69
CA LEU A 61 -3.55 47.23 33.33
C LEU A 61 -2.17 47.01 32.70
N PRO A 62 -1.19 47.95 32.80
CA PRO A 62 0.16 47.74 32.26
C PRO A 62 0.90 46.57 32.91
N ASP A 63 0.71 46.35 34.22
CA ASP A 63 1.35 45.25 34.93
C ASP A 63 0.76 43.89 34.48
N VAL A 64 -0.56 43.81 34.30
CA VAL A 64 -1.24 42.62 33.79
C VAL A 64 -0.82 42.31 32.35
N LEU A 65 -0.75 43.32 31.47
CA LEU A 65 -0.30 43.15 30.09
C LEU A 65 1.14 42.64 30.01
N ARG A 66 2.03 43.10 30.90
CA ARG A 66 3.43 42.58 30.99
C ARG A 66 3.45 41.10 31.37
N VAL A 67 2.67 40.71 32.38
CA VAL A 67 2.60 39.32 32.82
C VAL A 67 2.03 38.42 31.70
N LEU A 68 0.95 38.88 31.04
CA LEU A 68 0.37 38.18 29.89
C LEU A 68 1.37 38.00 28.74
N GLY A 69 2.09 39.09 28.39
CA GLY A 69 3.13 39.01 27.35
C GLY A 69 4.26 38.03 27.70
N LEU A 70 4.70 38.00 28.96
CA LEU A 70 5.70 37.03 29.38
C LEU A 70 5.18 35.60 29.39
N VAL A 71 3.92 35.36 29.74
CA VAL A 71 3.29 34.04 29.68
C VAL A 71 3.18 33.55 28.22
N PHE A 72 2.75 34.41 27.32
CA PHE A 72 2.69 34.05 25.87
C PHE A 72 4.07 33.79 25.31
N LEU A 73 5.08 34.55 25.70
CA LEU A 73 6.46 34.30 25.29
C LEU A 73 6.98 32.94 25.81
N VAL A 74 6.65 32.55 27.04
CA VAL A 74 6.99 31.23 27.58
C VAL A 74 6.26 30.11 26.78
N ILE A 75 4.99 30.31 26.44
CA ILE A 75 4.23 29.34 25.60
C ILE A 75 4.89 29.20 24.22
N ALA A 76 5.28 30.33 23.61
CA ALA A 76 5.99 30.32 22.32
C ALA A 76 7.35 29.60 22.41
N LEU A 77 8.11 29.81 23.51
CA LEU A 77 9.38 29.11 23.76
C LEU A 77 9.21 27.61 24.01
N ALA A 78 8.06 27.17 24.54
CA ALA A 78 7.73 25.76 24.72
C ALA A 78 7.45 25.04 23.39
N ARG A 79 7.48 25.77 22.24
CA ARG A 79 7.32 25.29 20.88
C ARG A 79 6.10 24.37 20.70
N PRO A 80 4.88 24.93 20.71
CA PRO A 80 3.68 24.16 20.42
C PRO A 80 3.73 23.67 18.96
N GLN A 81 3.55 22.38 18.75
CA GLN A 81 3.53 21.72 17.44
C GLN A 81 2.19 21.04 17.23
N LEU A 82 1.66 21.15 16.03
CA LEU A 82 0.55 20.31 15.58
C LEU A 82 1.10 19.00 15.04
N THR A 83 0.67 17.92 15.62
CA THR A 83 0.94 16.58 15.08
C THR A 83 0.03 16.36 13.88
N LEU A 84 0.53 16.63 12.67
CA LEU A 84 -0.07 16.12 11.45
C LEU A 84 0.32 14.64 11.35
N LYS A 85 -0.63 13.76 11.59
CA LYS A 85 -0.47 12.35 11.27
C LYS A 85 -0.53 12.22 9.75
N GLU A 86 0.55 12.46 9.07
CA GLU A 86 0.76 11.92 7.74
C GLU A 86 1.17 10.46 7.94
N GLU A 87 0.22 9.55 7.81
CA GLU A 87 0.51 8.13 7.65
C GLU A 87 1.13 7.95 6.27
N GLU A 88 2.43 8.20 6.13
CA GLU A 88 3.18 7.63 5.02
C GLU A 88 3.24 6.12 5.27
N VAL A 89 2.25 5.42 4.75
CA VAL A 89 2.27 3.96 4.68
C VAL A 89 3.37 3.62 3.67
N LYS A 90 4.61 3.45 4.13
CA LYS A 90 5.60 2.71 3.36
C LYS A 90 5.19 1.24 3.43
N ALA A 91 4.16 0.89 2.70
CA ALA A 91 3.90 -0.48 2.37
C ALA A 91 5.07 -0.92 1.47
N GLU A 92 6.01 -1.69 1.98
CA GLU A 92 6.93 -2.43 1.14
C GLU A 92 6.09 -3.49 0.44
N GLY A 93 5.55 -3.12 -0.73
CA GLY A 93 4.79 -4.03 -1.59
C GLY A 93 5.69 -5.17 -2.07
N ILE A 94 5.09 -6.29 -2.42
CA ILE A 94 5.76 -7.40 -3.07
C ILE A 94 5.68 -7.24 -4.60
N ASP A 95 6.59 -7.89 -5.31
CA ASP A 95 6.60 -7.91 -6.77
C ASP A 95 5.97 -9.20 -7.28
N ILE A 96 4.92 -9.06 -8.08
CA ILE A 96 4.13 -10.17 -8.60
C ILE A 96 4.12 -10.15 -10.12
N MET A 97 4.56 -11.24 -10.76
CA MET A 97 4.36 -11.47 -12.18
C MET A 97 3.27 -12.52 -12.40
N LEU A 98 2.21 -12.11 -13.06
CA LEU A 98 1.20 -13.04 -13.58
C LEU A 98 1.73 -13.64 -14.89
N ALA A 99 1.79 -14.96 -15.00
CA ALA A 99 2.15 -15.68 -16.21
C ALA A 99 0.92 -16.47 -16.66
N ILE A 100 0.24 -15.98 -17.72
CA ILE A 100 -1.05 -16.52 -18.15
C ILE A 100 -0.88 -17.24 -19.49
N ASP A 101 -1.39 -18.45 -19.54
CA ASP A 101 -1.46 -19.29 -20.74
C ASP A 101 -2.52 -18.75 -21.71
N LEU A 102 -2.15 -18.53 -22.97
CA LEU A 102 -3.03 -18.13 -24.07
C LEU A 102 -3.15 -19.20 -25.15
N SER A 103 -2.79 -20.45 -24.82
CA SER A 103 -2.97 -21.60 -25.72
C SER A 103 -4.46 -21.84 -26.06
N SER A 104 -4.72 -22.52 -27.16
CA SER A 104 -6.10 -22.76 -27.59
C SER A 104 -6.93 -23.59 -26.61
N SER A 105 -6.29 -24.42 -25.76
CA SER A 105 -6.97 -25.20 -24.71
C SER A 105 -7.67 -24.30 -23.65
N MET A 106 -7.21 -23.09 -23.43
CA MET A 106 -7.85 -22.12 -22.53
C MET A 106 -9.24 -21.66 -22.98
N LEU A 107 -9.64 -21.98 -24.20
CA LEU A 107 -11.04 -21.82 -24.68
C LEU A 107 -11.97 -22.98 -24.30
N ALA A 108 -11.50 -23.94 -23.50
CA ALA A 108 -12.33 -25.06 -23.08
C ALA A 108 -13.55 -24.57 -22.25
N LYS A 109 -14.68 -25.28 -22.45
CA LYS A 109 -15.99 -24.89 -21.93
C LYS A 109 -16.38 -25.66 -20.67
N ASP A 110 -15.42 -25.98 -19.83
CA ASP A 110 -15.64 -26.50 -18.48
C ASP A 110 -15.72 -25.38 -17.41
N PHE A 111 -15.34 -24.17 -17.80
CA PHE A 111 -15.62 -22.94 -17.11
C PHE A 111 -16.60 -22.08 -17.94
N GLU A 112 -17.44 -21.29 -17.31
CA GLU A 112 -18.36 -20.38 -18.01
C GLU A 112 -17.84 -18.92 -17.95
N PRO A 113 -17.57 -18.29 -19.12
CA PRO A 113 -17.79 -18.74 -20.51
C PRO A 113 -16.68 -19.68 -21.04
N ASP A 114 -15.44 -19.53 -20.58
CA ASP A 114 -14.30 -20.41 -20.82
C ASP A 114 -13.19 -20.14 -19.75
N ARG A 115 -12.14 -20.98 -19.78
CA ARG A 115 -11.05 -20.88 -18.77
C ARG A 115 -10.32 -19.56 -18.80
N LEU A 116 -10.07 -19.01 -20.01
CA LEU A 116 -9.36 -17.74 -20.16
C LEU A 116 -10.16 -16.57 -19.58
N GLU A 117 -11.43 -16.46 -19.93
CA GLU A 117 -12.26 -15.35 -19.44
C GLU A 117 -12.40 -15.38 -17.91
N VAL A 118 -12.65 -16.55 -17.32
CA VAL A 118 -12.70 -16.67 -15.84
C VAL A 118 -11.35 -16.34 -15.22
N SER A 119 -10.23 -16.78 -15.82
CA SER A 119 -8.89 -16.47 -15.34
C SER A 119 -8.60 -14.97 -15.36
N LYS A 120 -9.04 -14.26 -16.41
CA LYS A 120 -8.93 -12.80 -16.53
C LYS A 120 -9.72 -12.09 -15.44
N GLU A 121 -11.00 -12.45 -15.27
CA GLU A 121 -11.87 -11.83 -14.27
C GLU A 121 -11.30 -11.98 -12.85
N VAL A 122 -10.89 -13.19 -12.47
CA VAL A 122 -10.33 -13.45 -11.13
C VAL A 122 -8.98 -12.76 -10.96
N ALA A 123 -8.12 -12.72 -11.99
CA ALA A 123 -6.86 -12.00 -11.94
C ALA A 123 -7.07 -10.48 -11.79
N ILE A 124 -8.07 -9.90 -12.47
CA ILE A 124 -8.44 -8.49 -12.34
C ILE A 124 -8.89 -8.18 -10.90
N ASP A 125 -9.73 -9.03 -10.31
CA ASP A 125 -10.18 -8.86 -8.95
C ASP A 125 -9.03 -8.98 -7.93
N PHE A 126 -8.08 -9.86 -8.19
CA PHE A 126 -6.86 -9.99 -7.39
C PHE A 126 -5.99 -8.73 -7.46
N VAL A 127 -5.76 -8.20 -8.66
CA VAL A 127 -5.00 -6.96 -8.90
C VAL A 127 -5.63 -5.79 -8.14
N LYS A 128 -6.95 -5.60 -8.26
CA LYS A 128 -7.68 -4.50 -7.59
C LYS A 128 -7.60 -4.52 -6.06
N LYS A 129 -7.38 -5.68 -5.46
CA LYS A 129 -7.26 -5.84 -4.01
C LYS A 129 -5.85 -5.51 -3.46
N ARG A 130 -4.87 -5.21 -4.34
CA ARG A 130 -3.46 -5.02 -3.99
C ARG A 130 -2.88 -3.67 -4.45
N PRO A 131 -3.34 -2.53 -3.88
CA PRO A 131 -2.98 -1.19 -4.34
C PRO A 131 -1.51 -0.81 -4.11
N TYR A 132 -0.78 -1.54 -3.30
CA TYR A 132 0.61 -1.21 -2.93
C TYR A 132 1.65 -2.14 -3.56
N ASP A 133 1.21 -3.27 -4.16
CA ASP A 133 2.11 -4.22 -4.79
C ASP A 133 2.43 -3.78 -6.24
N ARG A 134 3.66 -4.07 -6.69
CA ARG A 134 3.99 -3.93 -8.10
C ARG A 134 3.64 -5.22 -8.80
N MET A 135 2.83 -5.11 -9.82
CA MET A 135 2.36 -6.27 -10.56
C MET A 135 2.67 -6.13 -12.05
N GLY A 136 2.95 -7.25 -12.70
CA GLY A 136 3.18 -7.29 -14.14
C GLY A 136 2.51 -8.52 -14.78
N LEU A 137 2.53 -8.56 -16.10
CA LEU A 137 1.87 -9.59 -16.88
C LEU A 137 2.80 -10.13 -17.96
N ALA A 138 3.08 -11.42 -17.89
CA ALA A 138 3.66 -12.21 -18.95
C ALA A 138 2.59 -13.12 -19.52
N VAL A 139 2.60 -13.32 -20.83
CA VAL A 139 1.69 -14.22 -21.52
C VAL A 139 2.49 -15.22 -22.34
N PHE A 140 1.96 -16.42 -22.45
CA PHE A 140 2.63 -17.47 -23.22
C PHE A 140 1.63 -18.40 -23.91
N ALA A 141 2.06 -18.97 -24.99
CA ALA A 141 1.44 -20.06 -25.74
C ALA A 141 2.57 -20.88 -26.39
N GLY A 142 2.71 -20.96 -27.70
CA GLY A 142 3.89 -21.53 -28.38
C GLY A 142 5.17 -20.69 -28.20
N GLU A 143 5.03 -19.43 -27.80
CA GLU A 143 6.07 -18.47 -27.47
C GLU A 143 5.64 -17.64 -26.26
N ALA A 144 6.53 -16.80 -25.69
CA ALA A 144 6.21 -16.01 -24.51
C ALA A 144 6.76 -14.58 -24.62
N PHE A 145 6.02 -13.61 -24.10
CA PHE A 145 6.48 -12.23 -23.99
C PHE A 145 5.87 -11.50 -22.78
N THR A 146 6.46 -10.36 -22.43
CA THR A 146 5.94 -9.49 -21.38
C THR A 146 4.88 -8.58 -21.96
N GLN A 147 3.62 -8.74 -21.55
CA GLN A 147 2.51 -7.90 -21.96
C GLN A 147 2.50 -6.58 -21.17
N CYS A 148 2.78 -6.64 -19.85
CA CYS A 148 2.91 -5.48 -18.99
C CYS A 148 4.12 -5.66 -18.07
N PRO A 149 5.09 -4.71 -18.03
CA PRO A 149 6.16 -4.76 -17.04
C PRO A 149 5.61 -4.52 -15.64
N LEU A 150 6.45 -4.71 -14.61
CA LEU A 150 6.07 -4.42 -13.23
C LEU A 150 5.64 -2.95 -13.09
N THR A 151 4.44 -2.73 -12.61
CA THR A 151 3.83 -1.41 -12.40
C THR A 151 2.99 -1.41 -11.11
N THR A 152 2.85 -0.24 -10.51
CA THR A 152 1.87 0.04 -9.44
C THR A 152 0.55 0.56 -10.00
N ASP A 153 0.49 0.83 -11.30
CA ASP A 153 -0.74 1.27 -11.96
C ASP A 153 -1.63 0.09 -12.32
N GLN A 154 -2.57 -0.17 -11.44
CA GLN A 154 -3.52 -1.27 -11.59
C GLN A 154 -4.47 -1.07 -12.78
N THR A 155 -4.75 0.17 -13.17
CA THR A 155 -5.63 0.46 -14.30
C THR A 155 -5.01 -0.05 -15.60
N ILE A 156 -3.74 0.26 -15.82
CA ILE A 156 -2.99 -0.22 -16.99
C ILE A 156 -2.95 -1.75 -17.02
N LEU A 157 -2.68 -2.38 -15.87
CA LEU A 157 -2.60 -3.84 -15.81
C LEU A 157 -3.96 -4.52 -16.06
N THR A 158 -5.05 -3.96 -15.52
CA THR A 158 -6.40 -4.47 -15.77
C THR A 158 -6.81 -4.31 -17.23
N ASP A 159 -6.48 -3.18 -17.87
CA ASP A 159 -6.74 -2.96 -19.29
C ASP A 159 -6.01 -4.02 -20.16
N PHE A 160 -4.74 -4.33 -19.82
CA PHE A 160 -4.04 -5.41 -20.53
C PHE A 160 -4.66 -6.77 -20.28
N LEU A 161 -5.09 -7.09 -19.05
CA LEU A 161 -5.78 -8.35 -18.75
C LEU A 161 -7.09 -8.50 -19.54
N GLU A 162 -7.89 -7.44 -19.64
CA GLU A 162 -9.15 -7.44 -20.40
C GLU A 162 -8.93 -7.71 -21.89
N THR A 163 -7.81 -7.23 -22.47
CA THR A 163 -7.50 -7.39 -23.89
C THR A 163 -6.90 -8.74 -24.27
N LEU A 164 -6.59 -9.61 -23.30
CA LEU A 164 -6.05 -10.94 -23.59
C LEU A 164 -7.00 -11.77 -24.44
N ALA A 165 -6.47 -12.40 -25.47
CA ALA A 165 -7.22 -13.25 -26.35
C ALA A 165 -6.36 -14.40 -26.89
N VAL A 166 -6.96 -15.59 -27.00
CA VAL A 166 -6.33 -16.75 -27.67
C VAL A 166 -6.11 -16.46 -29.15
N GLY A 167 -4.94 -16.87 -29.64
CA GLY A 167 -4.60 -16.74 -31.08
C GLY A 167 -3.82 -15.47 -31.42
N THR A 168 -3.41 -14.70 -30.43
CA THR A 168 -2.44 -13.59 -30.58
C THR A 168 -1.01 -14.11 -30.74
N LEU A 169 -0.71 -15.28 -30.16
CA LEU A 169 0.55 -16.00 -30.23
C LEU A 169 0.41 -17.26 -31.08
N ALA A 170 1.53 -17.84 -31.53
CA ALA A 170 1.56 -19.17 -32.11
C ALA A 170 0.96 -20.18 -31.12
N ASP A 171 0.13 -21.10 -31.60
CA ASP A 171 -0.52 -22.10 -30.75
C ASP A 171 0.51 -23.10 -30.20
N GLY A 172 0.30 -23.55 -28.97
CA GLY A 172 1.20 -24.42 -28.21
C GLY A 172 1.25 -23.99 -26.77
N THR A 173 2.01 -24.70 -25.94
CA THR A 173 2.15 -24.40 -24.51
C THR A 173 3.61 -24.49 -24.11
N ALA A 174 4.28 -23.33 -24.05
CA ALA A 174 5.70 -23.20 -23.71
C ALA A 174 5.85 -22.70 -22.25
N ILE A 175 5.53 -23.55 -21.27
CA ILE A 175 5.53 -23.23 -19.84
C ILE A 175 6.88 -22.68 -19.41
N GLY A 176 7.98 -23.33 -19.78
CA GLY A 176 9.34 -22.91 -19.42
C GLY A 176 9.70 -21.52 -19.93
N MET A 177 9.24 -21.15 -21.15
CA MET A 177 9.44 -19.81 -21.69
C MET A 177 8.59 -18.77 -20.98
N GLY A 178 7.33 -19.09 -20.67
CA GLY A 178 6.43 -18.22 -19.88
C GLY A 178 7.03 -17.91 -18.52
N LEU A 179 7.48 -18.94 -17.82
CA LEU A 179 8.14 -18.82 -16.52
C LEU A 179 9.43 -18.01 -16.60
N ALA A 180 10.34 -18.34 -17.54
CA ALA A 180 11.59 -17.60 -17.72
C ALA A 180 11.36 -16.11 -18.07
N THR A 181 10.32 -15.82 -18.87
CA THR A 181 9.93 -14.44 -19.20
C THR A 181 9.48 -13.68 -17.96
N ALA A 182 8.68 -14.29 -17.10
CA ALA A 182 8.23 -13.70 -15.84
C ALA A 182 9.40 -13.46 -14.88
N ILE A 183 10.27 -14.47 -14.70
CA ILE A 183 11.46 -14.35 -13.84
C ILE A 183 12.39 -13.24 -14.31
N ASN A 184 12.59 -13.10 -15.62
CA ASN A 184 13.45 -12.06 -16.18
C ASN A 184 12.98 -10.64 -15.83
N ARG A 185 11.69 -10.43 -15.50
CA ARG A 185 11.15 -9.15 -15.02
C ARG A 185 11.33 -8.95 -13.52
N LEU A 186 11.53 -10.02 -12.77
CA LEU A 186 11.71 -10.00 -11.31
C LEU A 186 13.18 -10.05 -10.88
N LYS A 187 14.10 -10.49 -11.74
CA LYS A 187 15.51 -10.76 -11.38
C LYS A 187 16.23 -9.54 -10.79
N ASP A 188 15.93 -8.34 -11.32
CA ASP A 188 16.56 -7.07 -10.91
C ASP A 188 15.73 -6.33 -9.86
N SER A 189 14.70 -6.97 -9.31
CA SER A 189 13.85 -6.37 -8.28
C SER A 189 14.55 -6.41 -6.92
N GLU A 190 14.48 -5.28 -6.20
CA GLU A 190 14.95 -5.12 -4.82
C GLU A 190 13.85 -5.44 -3.78
N SER A 191 12.67 -5.90 -4.22
CA SER A 191 11.57 -6.27 -3.33
C SER A 191 11.96 -7.44 -2.44
N LYS A 192 11.49 -7.43 -1.18
CA LYS A 192 11.73 -8.52 -0.21
C LYS A 192 11.09 -9.84 -0.62
N SER A 193 9.97 -9.78 -1.36
CA SER A 193 9.30 -10.96 -1.90
C SER A 193 9.04 -10.77 -3.38
N LYS A 194 9.46 -11.76 -4.17
CA LYS A 194 9.29 -11.84 -5.62
C LYS A 194 8.52 -13.10 -5.93
N ILE A 195 7.36 -12.97 -6.56
CA ILE A 195 6.53 -14.13 -6.88
C ILE A 195 6.08 -14.15 -8.34
N VAL A 196 5.97 -15.36 -8.88
CA VAL A 196 5.29 -15.64 -10.14
C VAL A 196 4.03 -16.45 -9.84
N ILE A 197 2.90 -16.04 -10.39
CA ILE A 197 1.68 -16.85 -10.44
C ILE A 197 1.54 -17.37 -11.86
N LEU A 198 1.88 -18.64 -12.05
CA LEU A 198 1.82 -19.33 -13.33
C LEU A 198 0.48 -20.04 -13.46
N LEU A 199 -0.32 -19.66 -14.44
CA LEU A 199 -1.63 -20.19 -14.71
C LEU A 199 -1.66 -20.87 -16.07
N THR A 200 -1.94 -22.16 -16.11
CA THR A 200 -1.98 -22.98 -17.32
C THR A 200 -3.00 -24.12 -17.17
N ASP A 201 -3.52 -24.58 -18.29
CA ASP A 201 -4.40 -25.74 -18.37
C ASP A 201 -3.78 -26.92 -19.13
N GLY A 202 -2.51 -26.76 -19.56
CA GLY A 202 -1.89 -27.65 -20.53
C GLY A 202 -0.69 -28.45 -20.02
N VAL A 203 -0.17 -29.20 -20.97
CA VAL A 203 1.08 -29.93 -20.87
C VAL A 203 2.13 -29.19 -21.70
N ASN A 204 3.33 -29.01 -21.16
CA ASN A 204 4.42 -28.38 -21.91
C ASN A 204 4.72 -29.17 -23.20
N ASN A 205 4.52 -28.55 -24.35
CA ASN A 205 4.67 -29.22 -25.65
C ASN A 205 5.51 -28.43 -26.66
N THR A 206 5.90 -27.20 -26.32
CA THR A 206 6.70 -26.32 -27.17
C THR A 206 7.67 -25.49 -26.34
N GLY A 207 8.51 -24.71 -27.02
CA GLY A 207 9.45 -23.77 -26.36
C GLY A 207 10.89 -24.27 -26.37
N TYR A 208 11.84 -23.33 -26.19
CA TYR A 208 13.28 -23.60 -26.20
C TYR A 208 13.85 -23.73 -24.77
N ILE A 209 13.10 -23.28 -23.78
CA ILE A 209 13.49 -23.35 -22.36
C ILE A 209 12.64 -24.44 -21.72
N ASP A 210 13.30 -25.43 -21.17
CA ASP A 210 12.64 -26.47 -20.40
C ASP A 210 12.08 -25.91 -19.07
N PRO A 211 10.86 -26.29 -18.65
CA PRO A 211 10.26 -25.82 -17.42
C PRO A 211 11.09 -26.08 -16.16
N GLU A 212 11.80 -27.21 -16.11
CA GLU A 212 12.70 -27.56 -15.03
C GLU A 212 13.88 -26.59 -14.97
N THR A 213 14.50 -26.27 -16.11
CA THR A 213 15.55 -25.24 -16.21
C THR A 213 15.03 -23.86 -15.77
N ALA A 214 13.81 -23.50 -16.19
CA ALA A 214 13.21 -22.23 -15.75
C ALA A 214 12.97 -22.21 -14.24
N SER A 215 12.59 -23.32 -13.61
CA SER A 215 12.41 -23.42 -12.16
C SER A 215 13.74 -23.28 -11.40
N GLN A 216 14.84 -23.83 -11.92
CA GLN A 216 16.18 -23.64 -11.35
C GLN A 216 16.63 -22.17 -11.43
N ILE A 217 16.32 -21.49 -12.53
CA ILE A 217 16.57 -20.04 -12.63
C ILE A 217 15.73 -19.26 -11.61
N ALA A 218 14.48 -19.65 -11.38
CA ALA A 218 13.64 -19.02 -10.36
C ALA A 218 14.23 -19.18 -8.95
N GLU A 219 14.72 -20.36 -8.62
CA GLU A 219 15.41 -20.65 -7.35
C GLU A 219 16.66 -19.77 -7.18
N GLU A 220 17.50 -19.64 -8.20
CA GLU A 220 18.73 -18.82 -8.17
C GLU A 220 18.44 -17.34 -7.91
N TYR A 221 17.33 -16.81 -8.44
CA TYR A 221 16.90 -15.43 -8.22
C TYR A 221 15.95 -15.24 -7.02
N GLU A 222 15.76 -16.29 -6.21
CA GLU A 222 14.86 -16.28 -5.05
C GLU A 222 13.42 -15.87 -5.42
N VAL A 223 12.94 -16.30 -6.58
CA VAL A 223 11.59 -16.07 -7.07
C VAL A 223 10.71 -17.27 -6.73
N LYS A 224 9.70 -17.08 -5.88
CA LYS A 224 8.71 -18.12 -5.59
C LYS A 224 7.74 -18.28 -6.75
N VAL A 225 7.42 -19.52 -7.11
CA VAL A 225 6.47 -19.79 -8.18
C VAL A 225 5.24 -20.53 -7.64
N TYR A 226 4.09 -19.87 -7.69
CA TYR A 226 2.79 -20.49 -7.47
C TYR A 226 2.26 -20.98 -8.81
N THR A 227 1.98 -22.27 -8.90
CA THR A 227 1.45 -22.88 -10.14
C THR A 227 -0.02 -23.22 -9.95
N ILE A 228 -0.84 -22.79 -10.90
CA ILE A 228 -2.29 -23.03 -10.91
C ILE A 228 -2.65 -23.81 -12.16
N GLY A 229 -3.05 -25.06 -11.99
CA GLY A 229 -3.61 -25.88 -13.06
C GLY A 229 -5.11 -25.61 -13.18
N VAL A 230 -5.57 -25.08 -14.31
CA VAL A 230 -6.98 -24.73 -14.55
C VAL A 230 -7.66 -25.79 -15.40
N GLY A 231 -8.75 -26.39 -14.90
CA GLY A 231 -9.53 -27.34 -15.65
C GLY A 231 -10.27 -28.34 -14.77
N SER A 232 -11.46 -28.72 -15.18
CA SER A 232 -12.28 -29.73 -14.49
C SER A 232 -11.65 -31.13 -14.53
N GLU A 233 -12.11 -32.00 -13.65
CA GLU A 233 -11.77 -33.42 -13.75
C GLU A 233 -12.66 -34.11 -14.77
N GLY A 234 -12.03 -34.87 -15.69
CA GLY A 234 -12.77 -35.68 -16.67
C GLY A 234 -12.72 -35.16 -18.10
N ASN A 235 -13.88 -35.05 -18.75
CA ASN A 235 -14.01 -34.61 -20.13
C ASN A 235 -14.58 -33.20 -20.19
N ALA A 236 -13.98 -32.34 -21.01
CA ALA A 236 -14.47 -31.01 -21.30
C ALA A 236 -14.66 -30.80 -22.82
N LEU A 237 -15.48 -29.83 -23.18
CA LEU A 237 -15.63 -29.38 -24.54
C LEU A 237 -14.46 -28.49 -24.94
N THR A 238 -13.43 -29.08 -25.58
CA THR A 238 -12.17 -28.40 -25.88
C THR A 238 -12.05 -28.09 -27.37
N PRO A 239 -11.34 -27.02 -27.78
CA PRO A 239 -11.06 -26.77 -29.19
C PRO A 239 -10.05 -27.78 -29.72
N VAL A 240 -10.36 -28.44 -30.82
CA VAL A 240 -9.49 -29.46 -31.44
C VAL A 240 -8.94 -29.02 -32.78
N ASN A 241 -9.53 -28.03 -33.43
CA ASN A 241 -9.08 -27.52 -34.71
C ASN A 241 -9.61 -26.11 -34.95
N ARG A 242 -8.93 -25.33 -35.80
CA ARG A 242 -9.36 -24.01 -36.26
C ARG A 242 -9.69 -24.05 -37.73
N ARG A 243 -10.91 -23.65 -38.10
CA ARG A 243 -11.35 -23.57 -39.51
C ARG A 243 -10.63 -22.42 -40.22
N SER A 244 -10.61 -22.43 -41.54
CA SER A 244 -10.03 -21.37 -42.37
C SER A 244 -10.70 -20.00 -42.17
N ASN A 245 -11.93 -19.96 -41.65
CA ASN A 245 -12.63 -18.74 -41.26
C ASN A 245 -12.30 -18.26 -39.86
N GLY A 246 -11.34 -18.89 -39.16
CA GLY A 246 -10.90 -18.51 -37.83
C GLY A 246 -11.69 -19.10 -36.66
N GLN A 247 -12.81 -19.79 -36.91
CA GLN A 247 -13.64 -20.39 -35.87
C GLN A 247 -13.04 -21.70 -35.34
N TYR A 248 -13.08 -21.90 -34.04
CA TYR A 248 -12.65 -23.14 -33.39
C TYR A 248 -13.76 -24.22 -33.50
N VAL A 249 -13.34 -25.45 -33.68
CA VAL A 249 -14.20 -26.66 -33.66
C VAL A 249 -13.99 -27.33 -32.33
N PHE A 250 -15.05 -27.43 -31.53
CA PHE A 250 -15.02 -28.04 -30.20
C PHE A 250 -15.44 -29.51 -30.26
N ARG A 251 -14.78 -30.33 -29.43
CA ARG A 251 -15.16 -31.74 -29.18
C ARG A 251 -14.96 -32.07 -27.71
N MET A 252 -15.71 -33.05 -27.24
CA MET A 252 -15.47 -33.63 -25.91
C MET A 252 -14.12 -34.35 -25.94
N ALA A 253 -13.20 -33.91 -25.13
CA ALA A 253 -11.88 -34.52 -24.94
C ALA A 253 -11.55 -34.58 -23.45
N ARG A 254 -10.69 -35.51 -23.07
CA ARG A 254 -10.21 -35.61 -21.69
C ARG A 254 -9.29 -34.45 -21.39
N VAL A 255 -9.55 -33.78 -20.29
CA VAL A 255 -8.66 -32.73 -19.75
C VAL A 255 -7.36 -33.38 -19.26
N GLN A 256 -6.23 -32.87 -19.76
CA GLN A 256 -4.89 -33.31 -19.36
C GLN A 256 -4.12 -32.12 -18.86
N ILE A 257 -3.71 -32.19 -17.60
CA ILE A 257 -2.83 -31.20 -16.96
C ILE A 257 -1.63 -31.98 -16.45
N ASP A 258 -0.43 -31.47 -16.68
CA ASP A 258 0.79 -32.06 -16.14
C ASP A 258 1.00 -31.56 -14.71
N GLU A 259 0.23 -32.15 -13.79
CA GLU A 259 0.29 -31.76 -12.37
C GLU A 259 1.65 -32.08 -11.76
N GLU A 260 2.32 -33.15 -12.20
CA GLU A 260 3.64 -33.53 -11.65
C GLU A 260 4.66 -32.44 -11.96
N LEU A 261 4.72 -31.96 -13.18
CA LEU A 261 5.56 -30.85 -13.59
C LEU A 261 5.25 -29.58 -12.80
N LEU A 262 3.97 -29.21 -12.68
CA LEU A 262 3.56 -28.01 -11.95
C LEU A 262 3.88 -28.10 -10.44
N LYS A 263 3.72 -29.27 -9.83
CA LYS A 263 4.12 -29.52 -8.43
C LYS A 263 5.64 -29.45 -8.25
N GLU A 264 6.40 -29.96 -9.23
CA GLU A 264 7.86 -29.90 -9.20
C GLU A 264 8.36 -28.46 -9.28
N ILE A 265 7.88 -27.65 -10.24
CA ILE A 265 8.22 -26.23 -10.38
C ILE A 265 7.96 -25.48 -9.06
N SER A 266 6.75 -25.64 -8.51
CA SER A 266 6.37 -24.92 -7.28
C SER A 266 7.19 -25.38 -6.07
N ARG A 267 7.49 -26.66 -5.95
CA ARG A 267 8.29 -27.20 -4.85
C ARG A 267 9.75 -26.72 -4.88
N ASN A 268 10.37 -26.72 -6.06
CA ASN A 268 11.76 -26.30 -6.24
C ASN A 268 11.95 -24.81 -5.91
N THR A 269 10.93 -24.00 -6.11
CA THR A 269 10.98 -22.55 -5.90
C THR A 269 10.39 -22.06 -4.56
N GLY A 270 10.00 -23.01 -3.68
CA GLY A 270 9.40 -22.67 -2.38
C GLY A 270 7.97 -22.15 -2.45
N GLY A 271 7.31 -22.28 -3.61
CA GLY A 271 5.89 -21.97 -3.79
C GLY A 271 4.97 -23.17 -3.53
N ARG A 272 3.78 -23.14 -4.13
CA ARG A 272 2.76 -24.19 -3.98
C ARG A 272 1.98 -24.40 -5.29
N TYR A 273 1.64 -25.67 -5.58
CA TYR A 273 0.71 -26.04 -6.65
C TYR A 273 -0.72 -25.98 -6.15
N PHE A 274 -1.61 -25.50 -7.01
CA PHE A 274 -3.06 -25.52 -6.82
C PHE A 274 -3.76 -26.06 -8.06
N ARG A 275 -4.93 -26.67 -7.87
CA ARG A 275 -5.83 -27.08 -8.95
C ARG A 275 -7.13 -26.29 -8.83
N ALA A 276 -7.49 -25.56 -9.88
CA ALA A 276 -8.79 -24.90 -9.98
C ALA A 276 -9.70 -25.73 -10.89
N THR A 277 -10.82 -26.22 -10.37
CA THR A 277 -11.81 -26.98 -11.12
C THR A 277 -13.00 -26.14 -11.55
N ASP A 278 -13.19 -24.99 -10.93
CA ASP A 278 -14.21 -24.01 -11.22
C ASP A 278 -13.75 -22.59 -10.82
N ARG A 279 -14.64 -21.59 -11.01
CA ARG A 279 -14.38 -20.19 -10.69
C ARG A 279 -14.10 -19.99 -9.20
N ASP A 280 -14.93 -20.59 -8.33
CA ASP A 280 -14.85 -20.40 -6.88
C ASP A 280 -13.54 -20.95 -6.35
N ASP A 281 -13.07 -22.09 -6.87
CA ASP A 281 -11.74 -22.63 -6.56
C ASP A 281 -10.64 -21.63 -6.92
N LEU A 282 -10.71 -21.03 -8.12
CA LEU A 282 -9.72 -20.08 -8.58
C LEU A 282 -9.69 -18.81 -7.71
N GLU A 283 -10.84 -18.28 -7.31
CA GLU A 283 -10.94 -17.16 -6.37
C GLU A 283 -10.34 -17.50 -5.00
N ASN A 284 -10.63 -18.70 -4.48
CA ASN A 284 -10.09 -19.18 -3.21
C ASN A 284 -8.56 -19.37 -3.25
N ILE A 285 -8.03 -19.86 -4.38
CA ILE A 285 -6.59 -20.04 -4.60
C ILE A 285 -5.88 -18.68 -4.56
N TYR A 286 -6.39 -17.67 -5.26
CA TYR A 286 -5.82 -16.33 -5.21
C TYR A 286 -5.90 -15.71 -3.82
N ALA A 287 -6.97 -15.96 -3.07
CA ALA A 287 -7.09 -15.53 -1.67
C ALA A 287 -6.10 -16.27 -0.74
N GLU A 288 -5.82 -17.55 -1.00
CA GLU A 288 -4.80 -18.31 -0.25
C GLU A 288 -3.38 -17.80 -0.54
N ILE A 289 -3.05 -17.52 -1.82
CA ILE A 289 -1.77 -16.91 -2.21
C ILE A 289 -1.63 -15.52 -1.54
N ASP A 290 -2.70 -14.72 -1.53
CA ASP A 290 -2.74 -13.44 -0.82
C ASP A 290 -2.37 -13.60 0.66
N ARG A 291 -2.94 -14.60 1.31
CA ARG A 291 -2.68 -14.89 2.73
C ARG A 291 -1.25 -15.36 2.99
N LEU A 292 -0.68 -16.17 2.08
CA LEU A 292 0.67 -16.71 2.22
C LEU A 292 1.76 -15.62 2.05
N GLU A 293 1.50 -14.63 1.18
CA GLU A 293 2.47 -13.59 0.83
C GLU A 293 2.20 -12.24 1.51
N LYS A 294 1.15 -12.10 2.30
CA LYS A 294 0.98 -10.97 3.21
C LYS A 294 2.01 -11.07 4.33
N THR A 295 3.20 -10.58 4.04
CA THR A 295 4.17 -10.26 5.07
C THR A 295 3.61 -9.12 5.91
N GLU A 296 3.84 -9.12 7.23
CA GLU A 296 3.48 -8.00 8.11
C GLU A 296 4.04 -6.70 7.51
N ILE A 297 3.15 -5.86 7.02
CA ILE A 297 3.51 -4.53 6.56
C ILE A 297 3.90 -3.76 7.82
N GLU A 298 5.20 -3.53 8.04
CA GLU A 298 5.65 -2.59 9.05
C GLU A 298 5.18 -1.19 8.64
N VAL A 299 4.08 -0.75 9.23
CA VAL A 299 3.58 0.62 9.06
C VAL A 299 4.51 1.53 9.85
N ASN A 300 5.52 2.07 9.20
CA ASN A 300 6.32 3.14 9.78
C ASN A 300 5.52 4.44 9.75
N VAL A 301 4.87 4.75 10.87
CA VAL A 301 4.15 6.02 11.05
C VAL A 301 5.19 7.13 11.26
N PHE A 302 5.49 7.90 10.24
CA PHE A 302 6.27 9.14 10.38
C PHE A 302 5.34 10.25 10.86
N LYS A 303 5.61 10.77 12.07
CA LYS A 303 4.94 11.97 12.57
C LYS A 303 5.65 13.19 11.99
N ARG A 304 5.00 13.91 11.11
CA ARG A 304 5.48 15.22 10.67
C ARG A 304 4.98 16.27 11.66
N TYR A 305 5.90 17.06 12.19
CA TYR A 305 5.59 18.14 13.13
C TYR A 305 5.64 19.48 12.41
N GLU A 306 4.61 20.30 12.56
CA GLU A 306 4.57 21.66 12.07
C GLU A 306 4.59 22.62 13.25
N ASP A 307 5.55 23.56 13.26
CA ASP A 307 5.76 24.52 14.35
C ASP A 307 4.69 25.62 14.32
N GLU A 308 3.85 25.70 15.34
CA GLU A 308 2.75 26.69 15.47
C GLU A 308 3.06 27.86 16.40
N PHE A 309 4.34 28.08 16.74
CA PHE A 309 4.74 29.14 17.68
C PHE A 309 4.36 30.54 17.18
N ARG A 310 4.20 30.75 15.87
CA ARG A 310 3.87 32.04 15.26
C ARG A 310 2.49 32.58 15.68
N ASN A 311 1.58 31.73 16.10
CA ASN A 311 0.25 32.14 16.57
C ASN A 311 0.26 32.65 18.03
N PHE A 312 1.38 32.51 18.75
CA PHE A 312 1.54 32.93 20.15
C PHE A 312 2.53 34.09 20.34
N LEU A 313 3.19 34.54 19.29
CA LEU A 313 4.02 35.75 19.21
C LEU A 313 3.21 36.94 18.72
#